data_8193afff98a78c9a7530a686cef5142f
#
_entry.id   8193afff98a78c9a7530a686cef5142f
#
_cell.length_a   1.000
_cell.length_b   1.000
_cell.length_c   1.000
_cell.angle_alpha   90.00
_cell.angle_beta   90.00
_cell.angle_gamma   90.00
#
_symmetry.space_group_name_H-M   'P 1'
#
loop_
_entity.id
_entity.type
_entity.pdbx_description
1 polymer ?
#
loop_
_entity_poly.entity_id
_entity_poly.type
_entity_poly.pdbx_seq_one_letter_code
_entity_poly.pdbx_strand_id
1 'polypeptide(L)'
;MQRAVVELGATADALEAADVRLLYVGSFGGMEQGLVARESNLPFQAITAAAVRGRNPFQLVKNSVLIARGIREARALIRRERPAAILGTGGYVCFPLFVAARQLRVPTMIYLPDIVPGLAVKVLARIATQVACSFEPSLSYLPRGKTIVTGYPVRSELFTVDRVASRATFGLTDEAPVLFVYGGSRGARRINRAIETLLPDVLRIAQIIHVCGREGDETWLRAAADRLPVELQARYHLFPYLHGTMTQAFGAADLVVARAGASTLAELPAAKLPAVLVPLAGVHQDENADYLVAHGAAIKVADHAMLGSDEPTDGPLFQEVRRLLIDTRMREEMAQRSAALAKPDADGRIADALLDLAARSGAPV
;
A
#
# COMPACT_ATOMS: atom_id res chain seq x y z
N MET A 1 6.22 -3.55 2.06
CA MET A 1 6.84 -3.54 3.39
C MET A 1 7.15 -2.11 3.85
N GLN A 2 7.82 -1.27 3.07
CA GLN A 2 8.13 0.12 3.43
C GLN A 2 6.87 0.97 3.76
N ARG A 3 5.78 0.78 3.01
CA ARG A 3 4.49 1.43 3.26
C ARG A 3 3.78 0.92 4.53
N ALA A 4 3.82 -0.37 4.81
CA ALA A 4 3.17 -0.94 5.99
C ALA A 4 3.69 -0.36 7.33
N VAL A 5 4.97 0.02 7.40
CA VAL A 5 5.53 0.67 8.60
C VAL A 5 4.99 2.10 8.76
N VAL A 6 4.86 2.84 7.64
CA VAL A 6 4.33 4.23 7.67
C VAL A 6 2.81 4.25 7.91
N GLU A 7 2.10 3.28 7.37
CA GLU A 7 0.63 3.22 7.44
C GLU A 7 0.14 2.66 8.78
N LEU A 8 0.87 1.72 9.37
CA LEU A 8 0.65 1.33 10.76
C LEU A 8 1.20 2.35 11.76
N GLY A 9 1.94 3.36 11.30
CA GLY A 9 2.31 4.52 12.10
C GLY A 9 1.08 5.20 12.70
N ALA A 10 0.05 5.49 11.90
CA ALA A 10 -1.20 6.07 12.38
C ALA A 10 -1.90 5.18 13.44
N THR A 11 -1.88 3.86 13.26
CA THR A 11 -2.39 2.92 14.28
C THR A 11 -1.50 2.92 15.53
N ALA A 12 -0.17 3.07 15.39
CA ALA A 12 0.74 3.19 16.52
C ALA A 12 0.50 4.50 17.28
N ASP A 13 0.32 5.62 16.56
CA ASP A 13 0.02 6.93 17.15
C ASP A 13 -1.30 6.88 17.94
N ALA A 14 -2.34 6.21 17.41
CA ALA A 14 -3.60 6.01 18.09
C ALA A 14 -3.47 5.17 19.37
N LEU A 15 -2.60 4.15 19.37
CA LEU A 15 -2.30 3.33 20.54
C LEU A 15 -1.45 4.10 21.58
N GLU A 16 -0.47 4.90 21.15
CA GLU A 16 0.33 5.75 22.04
C GLU A 16 -0.54 6.82 22.71
N ALA A 17 -1.52 7.38 21.98
CA ALA A 17 -2.50 8.31 22.55
C ALA A 17 -3.37 7.67 23.65
N ALA A 18 -3.52 6.33 23.63
CA ALA A 18 -4.17 5.54 24.67
C ALA A 18 -3.22 5.07 25.80
N ASP A 19 -2.02 5.66 25.90
CA ASP A 19 -0.98 5.34 26.90
C ASP A 19 -0.47 3.90 26.83
N VAL A 20 -0.40 3.33 25.62
CA VAL A 20 0.06 1.96 25.38
C VAL A 20 1.56 1.97 25.02
N ARG A 21 2.35 1.18 25.75
CA ARG A 21 3.75 0.96 25.39
C ARG A 21 3.89 0.02 24.20
N LEU A 22 4.50 0.47 23.13
CA LEU A 22 4.69 -0.26 21.88
C LEU A 22 6.13 -0.80 21.75
N LEU A 23 6.26 -1.96 21.11
CA LEU A 23 7.55 -2.56 20.73
C LEU A 23 7.46 -3.16 19.33
N TYR A 24 8.30 -2.70 18.42
CA TYR A 24 8.38 -3.31 17.10
C TYR A 24 9.27 -4.54 17.09
N VAL A 25 8.77 -5.67 16.58
CA VAL A 25 9.53 -6.91 16.45
C VAL A 25 9.79 -7.22 14.98
N GLY A 26 11.07 -7.23 14.59
CA GLY A 26 11.52 -7.51 13.23
C GLY A 26 12.53 -8.67 13.14
N SER A 27 13.09 -8.86 11.94
CA SER A 27 14.12 -9.89 11.71
C SER A 27 15.53 -9.31 11.78
N PHE A 28 16.51 -10.14 12.16
CA PHE A 28 17.92 -9.77 12.06
C PHE A 28 18.29 -9.45 10.61
N GLY A 29 18.85 -8.25 10.36
CA GLY A 29 19.25 -7.79 9.02
C GLY A 29 18.07 -7.53 8.06
N GLY A 30 16.86 -7.45 8.58
CA GLY A 30 15.67 -7.07 7.79
C GLY A 30 15.69 -5.60 7.44
N MET A 31 15.06 -5.26 6.28
CA MET A 31 14.93 -3.86 5.83
C MET A 31 14.09 -3.02 6.80
N GLU A 32 13.24 -3.66 7.60
CA GLU A 32 12.36 -3.02 8.56
C GLU A 32 13.11 -2.26 9.66
N GLN A 33 14.29 -2.72 10.08
CA GLN A 33 15.07 -2.07 11.13
C GLN A 33 15.44 -0.62 10.75
N GLY A 34 15.94 -0.43 9.53
CA GLY A 34 16.30 0.90 9.05
C GLY A 34 15.10 1.80 8.75
N LEU A 35 13.92 1.20 8.51
CA LEU A 35 12.68 1.93 8.30
C LEU A 35 12.08 2.42 9.61
N VAL A 36 11.95 1.54 10.60
CA VAL A 36 11.44 1.89 11.94
C VAL A 36 12.28 3.00 12.55
N ALA A 37 13.62 2.91 12.45
CA ALA A 37 14.51 3.93 12.99
C ALA A 37 14.40 5.31 12.30
N ARG A 38 13.91 5.38 11.05
CA ARG A 38 13.75 6.64 10.31
C ARG A 38 12.34 7.21 10.36
N GLU A 39 11.35 6.34 10.41
CA GLU A 39 9.93 6.70 10.24
C GLU A 39 9.15 6.66 11.56
N SER A 40 9.77 6.20 12.66
CA SER A 40 9.13 6.13 13.98
C SER A 40 10.14 6.20 15.11
N ASN A 41 9.66 6.47 16.33
CA ASN A 41 10.43 6.41 17.58
C ASN A 41 10.27 5.07 18.31
N LEU A 42 9.66 4.05 17.68
CA LEU A 42 9.38 2.78 18.30
C LEU A 42 10.66 2.00 18.66
N PRO A 43 10.77 1.46 19.87
CA PRO A 43 11.84 0.53 20.20
C PRO A 43 11.80 -0.69 19.28
N PHE A 44 12.95 -1.13 18.80
CA PHE A 44 13.08 -2.25 17.88
C PHE A 44 13.78 -3.44 18.52
N GLN A 45 13.19 -4.63 18.38
CA GLN A 45 13.80 -5.90 18.80
C GLN A 45 13.85 -6.89 17.64
N ALA A 46 14.99 -7.47 17.37
CA ALA A 46 15.13 -8.49 16.32
C ALA A 46 14.99 -9.90 16.90
N ILE A 47 14.34 -10.78 16.12
CA ILE A 47 14.31 -12.24 16.37
C ILE A 47 14.74 -13.00 15.11
N THR A 48 15.18 -14.25 15.28
CA THR A 48 15.49 -15.13 14.16
C THR A 48 14.22 -15.51 13.41
N ALA A 49 14.19 -15.28 12.09
CA ALA A 49 13.08 -15.66 11.24
C ALA A 49 13.58 -16.28 9.93
N ALA A 50 12.84 -17.25 9.40
CA ALA A 50 13.14 -17.89 8.14
C ALA A 50 11.85 -18.17 7.35
N ALA A 51 11.98 -18.20 6.01
CA ALA A 51 10.90 -18.60 5.15
C ALA A 51 10.52 -20.07 5.38
N VAL A 52 9.23 -20.35 5.51
CA VAL A 52 8.72 -21.73 5.61
C VAL A 52 8.86 -22.49 4.26
N ARG A 53 9.26 -21.81 3.18
CA ARG A 53 9.49 -22.37 1.84
C ARG A 53 10.96 -22.69 1.58
N GLY A 54 11.24 -23.92 1.11
CA GLY A 54 12.52 -24.31 0.52
C GLY A 54 12.29 -25.28 -0.64
N ARG A 55 13.06 -25.13 -1.72
CA ARG A 55 13.05 -26.07 -2.88
C ARG A 55 13.95 -27.27 -2.65
N ASN A 56 14.79 -27.27 -1.62
CA ASN A 56 15.81 -28.27 -1.34
C ASN A 56 15.60 -28.81 0.09
N PRO A 57 15.65 -30.14 0.33
CA PRO A 57 15.51 -30.75 1.65
C PRO A 57 16.46 -30.16 2.71
N PHE A 58 17.71 -29.88 2.33
CA PHE A 58 18.69 -29.24 3.24
C PHE A 58 18.26 -27.84 3.69
N GLN A 59 17.65 -27.05 2.78
CA GLN A 59 17.09 -25.74 3.14
C GLN A 59 15.89 -25.86 4.08
N LEU A 60 15.04 -26.88 3.88
CA LEU A 60 13.91 -27.15 4.77
C LEU A 60 14.36 -27.48 6.18
N VAL A 61 15.37 -28.35 6.34
CA VAL A 61 15.95 -28.68 7.66
C VAL A 61 16.58 -27.44 8.30
N LYS A 62 17.41 -26.70 7.56
CA LYS A 62 18.01 -25.46 8.06
C LYS A 62 16.96 -24.44 8.50
N ASN A 63 15.92 -24.24 7.67
CA ASN A 63 14.84 -23.31 7.98
C ASN A 63 14.03 -23.76 9.21
N SER A 64 13.81 -25.08 9.39
CA SER A 64 13.13 -25.64 10.56
C SER A 64 13.90 -25.34 11.86
N VAL A 65 15.23 -25.47 11.84
CA VAL A 65 16.09 -25.14 12.98
C VAL A 65 16.02 -23.64 13.28
N LEU A 66 16.08 -22.78 12.26
CA LEU A 66 15.96 -21.33 12.42
C LEU A 66 14.57 -20.91 12.96
N ILE A 67 13.51 -21.56 12.49
CA ILE A 67 12.14 -21.33 13.00
C ILE A 67 12.05 -21.75 14.48
N ALA A 68 12.57 -22.91 14.85
CA ALA A 68 12.59 -23.38 16.25
C ALA A 68 13.38 -22.42 17.17
N ARG A 69 14.52 -21.92 16.67
CA ARG A 69 15.31 -20.88 17.36
C ARG A 69 14.49 -19.60 17.53
N GLY A 70 13.84 -19.11 16.44
CA GLY A 70 13.00 -17.93 16.47
C GLY A 70 11.82 -18.06 17.44
N ILE A 71 11.18 -19.24 17.53
CA ILE A 71 10.12 -19.49 18.51
C ILE A 71 10.67 -19.42 19.94
N ARG A 72 11.87 -19.94 20.20
CA ARG A 72 12.49 -19.85 21.53
C ARG A 72 12.84 -18.41 21.90
N GLU A 73 13.40 -17.65 20.97
CA GLU A 73 13.71 -16.21 21.14
C GLU A 73 12.42 -15.40 21.37
N ALA A 74 11.37 -15.63 20.56
CA ALA A 74 10.06 -15.01 20.72
C ALA A 74 9.43 -15.33 22.08
N ARG A 75 9.53 -16.59 22.57
CA ARG A 75 9.04 -16.95 23.92
C ARG A 75 9.77 -16.22 25.04
N ALA A 76 11.09 -16.08 24.92
CA ALA A 76 11.89 -15.31 25.89
C ALA A 76 11.49 -13.83 25.88
N LEU A 77 11.32 -13.25 24.68
CA LEU A 77 10.87 -11.87 24.50
C LEU A 77 9.48 -11.64 25.11
N ILE A 78 8.50 -12.47 24.77
CA ILE A 78 7.13 -12.37 25.30
C ILE A 78 7.10 -12.49 26.84
N ARG A 79 7.91 -13.37 27.44
CA ARG A 79 8.01 -13.51 28.91
C ARG A 79 8.63 -12.28 29.57
N ARG A 80 9.59 -11.64 28.91
CA ARG A 80 10.26 -10.41 29.39
C ARG A 80 9.35 -9.22 29.30
N GLU A 81 8.75 -8.98 28.12
CA GLU A 81 7.96 -7.78 27.83
C GLU A 81 6.50 -7.88 28.32
N ARG A 82 5.98 -9.10 28.49
CA ARG A 82 4.60 -9.40 28.93
C ARG A 82 3.54 -8.60 28.16
N PRO A 83 3.55 -8.66 26.80
CA PRO A 83 2.60 -7.88 26.02
C PRO A 83 1.16 -8.32 26.30
N ALA A 84 0.24 -7.36 26.37
CA ALA A 84 -1.19 -7.61 26.52
C ALA A 84 -1.81 -8.20 25.24
N ALA A 85 -1.30 -7.78 24.07
CA ALA A 85 -1.68 -8.33 22.75
C ALA A 85 -0.52 -8.16 21.74
N ILE A 86 -0.61 -8.87 20.63
CA ILE A 86 0.38 -8.80 19.54
C ILE A 86 -0.34 -8.59 18.21
N LEU A 87 0.01 -7.51 17.49
CA LEU A 87 -0.43 -7.25 16.11
C LEU A 87 0.64 -7.72 15.13
N GLY A 88 0.22 -8.44 14.09
CA GLY A 88 1.09 -8.85 12.98
C GLY A 88 0.49 -8.51 11.64
N THR A 89 1.33 -8.12 10.68
CA THR A 89 0.94 -7.78 9.29
C THR A 89 1.35 -8.84 8.28
N GLY A 90 1.79 -9.99 8.76
CA GLY A 90 2.36 -11.04 7.92
C GLY A 90 3.90 -11.01 7.89
N GLY A 91 4.48 -11.72 6.93
CA GLY A 91 5.92 -11.88 6.84
C GLY A 91 6.47 -13.02 7.71
N TYR A 92 7.77 -13.29 7.56
CA TYR A 92 8.41 -14.46 8.18
C TYR A 92 8.54 -14.34 9.70
N VAL A 93 8.64 -13.13 10.23
CA VAL A 93 8.78 -12.82 11.66
C VAL A 93 7.51 -13.15 12.43
N CYS A 94 6.35 -12.93 11.83
CA CYS A 94 5.07 -13.18 12.49
C CYS A 94 4.88 -14.66 12.85
N PHE A 95 5.43 -15.60 12.07
CA PHE A 95 5.20 -17.01 12.33
C PHE A 95 5.78 -17.47 13.68
N PRO A 96 7.10 -17.34 13.98
CA PRO A 96 7.65 -17.73 15.28
C PRO A 96 7.01 -16.94 16.43
N LEU A 97 6.70 -15.67 16.24
CA LEU A 97 6.09 -14.82 17.25
C LEU A 97 4.67 -15.29 17.61
N PHE A 98 3.83 -15.58 16.61
CA PHE A 98 2.45 -16.05 16.82
C PHE A 98 2.39 -17.46 17.43
N VAL A 99 3.30 -18.37 17.03
CA VAL A 99 3.40 -19.69 17.64
C VAL A 99 3.79 -19.57 19.12
N ALA A 100 4.76 -18.73 19.45
CA ALA A 100 5.19 -18.47 20.82
C ALA A 100 4.07 -17.83 21.66
N ALA A 101 3.37 -16.83 21.10
CA ALA A 101 2.23 -16.16 21.73
C ALA A 101 1.10 -17.16 22.05
N ARG A 102 0.74 -18.04 21.11
CA ARG A 102 -0.26 -19.09 21.34
C ARG A 102 0.15 -20.04 22.48
N GLN A 103 1.41 -20.44 22.55
CA GLN A 103 1.92 -21.29 23.64
C GLN A 103 1.87 -20.61 25.01
N LEU A 104 2.04 -19.29 25.04
CA LEU A 104 2.00 -18.47 26.25
C LEU A 104 0.62 -17.84 26.53
N ARG A 105 -0.38 -18.17 25.70
CA ARG A 105 -1.77 -17.66 25.79
C ARG A 105 -1.87 -16.14 25.67
N VAL A 106 -0.92 -15.49 24.97
CA VAL A 106 -1.01 -14.08 24.64
C VAL A 106 -1.89 -13.93 23.39
N PRO A 107 -2.91 -13.07 23.41
CA PRO A 107 -3.79 -12.87 22.26
C PRO A 107 -3.05 -12.24 21.09
N THR A 108 -3.42 -12.64 19.88
CA THR A 108 -2.80 -12.17 18.64
C THR A 108 -3.83 -11.72 17.64
N MET A 109 -3.55 -10.62 16.95
CA MET A 109 -4.32 -10.15 15.80
C MET A 109 -3.43 -10.18 14.57
N ILE A 110 -3.90 -10.78 13.47
CA ILE A 110 -3.26 -10.68 12.14
C ILE A 110 -4.04 -9.71 11.27
N TYR A 111 -3.33 -8.75 10.67
CA TYR A 111 -3.92 -7.78 9.75
C TYR A 111 -3.60 -8.15 8.30
N LEU A 112 -4.62 -8.19 7.45
CA LEU A 112 -4.54 -8.43 6.01
C LEU A 112 -4.78 -7.12 5.25
N PRO A 113 -3.74 -6.52 4.64
CA PRO A 113 -3.88 -5.28 3.85
C PRO A 113 -4.51 -5.50 2.47
N ASP A 114 -4.20 -6.61 1.78
CA ASP A 114 -4.70 -6.95 0.45
C ASP A 114 -6.07 -7.67 0.52
N ILE A 115 -6.76 -7.78 -0.64
CA ILE A 115 -7.99 -8.56 -0.73
C ILE A 115 -7.70 -10.04 -0.58
N VAL A 116 -6.70 -10.56 -1.32
CA VAL A 116 -6.35 -11.98 -1.29
C VAL A 116 -5.17 -12.22 -0.34
N PRO A 117 -5.36 -13.03 0.72
CA PRO A 117 -4.28 -13.31 1.66
C PRO A 117 -3.17 -14.16 1.04
N GLY A 118 -1.93 -13.71 1.18
CA GLY A 118 -0.77 -14.54 0.90
C GLY A 118 -0.68 -15.75 1.84
N LEU A 119 0.15 -16.76 1.49
CA LEU A 119 0.25 -18.01 2.24
C LEU A 119 0.55 -17.81 3.74
N ALA A 120 1.44 -16.87 4.07
CA ALA A 120 1.79 -16.58 5.46
C ALA A 120 0.57 -16.10 6.25
N VAL A 121 -0.19 -15.16 5.71
CA VAL A 121 -1.41 -14.65 6.34
C VAL A 121 -2.47 -15.73 6.46
N LYS A 122 -2.66 -16.59 5.43
CA LYS A 122 -3.59 -17.74 5.47
C LYS A 122 -3.29 -18.68 6.65
N VAL A 123 -2.03 -18.97 6.91
CA VAL A 123 -1.60 -19.83 8.03
C VAL A 123 -1.78 -19.11 9.36
N LEU A 124 -1.31 -17.86 9.44
CA LEU A 124 -1.40 -17.05 10.67
C LEU A 124 -2.84 -16.75 11.06
N ALA A 125 -3.72 -16.49 10.10
CA ALA A 125 -5.15 -16.29 10.34
C ALA A 125 -5.84 -17.48 11.03
N ARG A 126 -5.35 -18.71 10.84
CA ARG A 126 -5.91 -19.89 11.53
C ARG A 126 -5.54 -19.92 13.02
N ILE A 127 -4.32 -19.50 13.36
CA ILE A 127 -3.78 -19.56 14.73
C ILE A 127 -3.98 -18.28 15.53
N ALA A 128 -4.18 -17.14 14.86
CA ALA A 128 -4.47 -15.86 15.48
C ALA A 128 -5.78 -15.91 16.27
N THR A 129 -5.87 -15.12 17.35
CA THR A 129 -7.09 -14.94 18.14
C THR A 129 -8.13 -14.17 17.35
N GLN A 130 -7.70 -13.11 16.64
CA GLN A 130 -8.54 -12.26 15.81
C GLN A 130 -7.84 -11.98 14.46
N VAL A 131 -8.63 -11.70 13.44
CA VAL A 131 -8.17 -11.30 12.11
C VAL A 131 -8.79 -9.95 11.78
N ALA A 132 -7.98 -8.99 11.37
CA ALA A 132 -8.46 -7.74 10.79
C ALA A 132 -8.13 -7.74 9.29
N CYS A 133 -9.02 -7.20 8.45
CA CYS A 133 -8.78 -7.05 7.02
C CYS A 133 -9.28 -5.70 6.51
N SER A 134 -8.69 -5.25 5.42
CA SER A 134 -8.99 -3.93 4.85
C SER A 134 -10.32 -3.90 4.10
N PHE A 135 -10.69 -4.97 3.42
CA PHE A 135 -11.78 -4.98 2.44
C PHE A 135 -12.74 -6.13 2.68
N GLU A 136 -14.05 -5.91 2.48
CA GLU A 136 -15.10 -6.90 2.63
C GLU A 136 -14.90 -8.18 1.80
N PRO A 137 -14.43 -8.14 0.55
CA PRO A 137 -14.17 -9.35 -0.23
C PRO A 137 -13.18 -10.31 0.42
N SER A 138 -12.29 -9.81 1.28
CA SER A 138 -11.33 -10.64 2.03
C SER A 138 -11.97 -11.65 2.96
N LEU A 139 -13.22 -11.40 3.40
CA LEU A 139 -13.98 -12.30 4.29
C LEU A 139 -14.20 -13.67 3.67
N SER A 140 -14.22 -13.79 2.34
CA SER A 140 -14.36 -15.07 1.63
C SER A 140 -13.14 -15.99 1.79
N TYR A 141 -11.98 -15.42 2.11
CA TYR A 141 -10.70 -16.11 2.24
C TYR A 141 -10.28 -16.37 3.69
N LEU A 142 -10.98 -15.77 4.67
CA LEU A 142 -10.56 -15.70 6.06
C LEU A 142 -11.49 -16.50 6.98
N PRO A 143 -11.04 -16.91 8.19
CA PRO A 143 -11.88 -17.65 9.14
C PRO A 143 -13.08 -16.85 9.60
N ARG A 144 -14.29 -17.40 9.40
CA ARG A 144 -15.54 -16.78 9.87
C ARG A 144 -15.57 -16.72 11.41
N GLY A 145 -16.24 -15.72 11.96
CA GLY A 145 -16.47 -15.56 13.39
C GLY A 145 -15.35 -14.90 14.20
N LYS A 146 -14.15 -14.71 13.60
CA LYS A 146 -13.06 -13.96 14.24
C LYS A 146 -12.41 -12.93 13.31
N THR A 147 -13.01 -12.67 12.16
CA THR A 147 -12.53 -11.67 11.20
C THR A 147 -13.41 -10.44 11.25
N ILE A 148 -12.76 -9.27 11.32
CA ILE A 148 -13.40 -7.96 11.27
C ILE A 148 -12.83 -7.16 10.08
N VAL A 149 -13.68 -6.32 9.49
CA VAL A 149 -13.28 -5.37 8.45
C VAL A 149 -12.98 -4.03 9.09
N THR A 150 -11.72 -3.62 9.10
CA THR A 150 -11.29 -2.36 9.72
C THR A 150 -11.10 -1.24 8.69
N GLY A 151 -10.84 -1.58 7.44
CA GLY A 151 -10.32 -0.65 6.45
C GLY A 151 -8.78 -0.72 6.39
N TYR A 152 -8.22 0.03 5.45
CA TYR A 152 -6.78 0.18 5.29
C TYR A 152 -6.37 1.56 5.84
N PRO A 153 -5.43 1.63 6.80
CA PRO A 153 -4.95 2.90 7.35
C PRO A 153 -4.24 3.71 6.27
N VAL A 154 -4.68 4.92 6.07
CA VAL A 154 -4.05 5.92 5.20
C VAL A 154 -3.79 7.18 6.00
N ARG A 155 -2.91 8.02 5.50
CA ARG A 155 -2.63 9.31 6.12
C ARG A 155 -3.89 10.16 6.16
N SER A 156 -4.23 10.70 7.33
CA SER A 156 -5.43 11.50 7.56
C SER A 156 -5.50 12.74 6.64
N GLU A 157 -4.35 13.30 6.29
CA GLU A 157 -4.24 14.47 5.41
C GLU A 157 -4.79 14.20 3.99
N LEU A 158 -4.86 12.91 3.55
CA LEU A 158 -5.47 12.57 2.25
C LEU A 158 -6.96 12.91 2.18
N PHE A 159 -7.67 12.89 3.31
CA PHE A 159 -9.10 13.21 3.35
C PHE A 159 -9.40 14.71 3.26
N THR A 160 -8.42 15.56 3.61
CA THR A 160 -8.57 17.01 3.76
C THR A 160 -7.59 17.81 2.92
N VAL A 161 -6.87 17.14 2.00
CA VAL A 161 -5.85 17.80 1.18
C VAL A 161 -6.46 18.93 0.34
N ASP A 162 -5.84 20.11 0.41
CA ASP A 162 -6.26 21.27 -0.38
C ASP A 162 -5.71 21.20 -1.80
N ARG A 163 -6.60 21.29 -2.79
CA ARG A 163 -6.26 21.18 -4.21
C ARG A 163 -5.41 22.34 -4.71
N VAL A 164 -5.74 23.57 -4.30
CA VAL A 164 -5.06 24.80 -4.77
C VAL A 164 -3.62 24.83 -4.24
N ALA A 165 -3.47 24.59 -2.93
CA ALA A 165 -2.16 24.51 -2.29
C ALA A 165 -1.32 23.36 -2.89
N SER A 166 -1.95 22.22 -3.18
CA SER A 166 -1.29 21.06 -3.79
C SER A 166 -0.77 21.35 -5.20
N ARG A 167 -1.57 22.00 -6.03
CA ARG A 167 -1.15 22.42 -7.38
C ARG A 167 -0.01 23.45 -7.32
N ALA A 168 -0.09 24.42 -6.42
CA ALA A 168 0.99 25.39 -6.21
C ALA A 168 2.32 24.74 -5.80
N THR A 169 2.28 23.65 -5.00
CA THR A 169 3.49 22.88 -4.61
C THR A 169 4.27 22.35 -5.81
N PHE A 170 3.59 22.02 -6.90
CA PHE A 170 4.20 21.48 -8.12
C PHE A 170 4.33 22.52 -9.25
N GLY A 171 3.95 23.78 -9.01
CA GLY A 171 3.97 24.83 -10.06
C GLY A 171 2.99 24.57 -11.21
N LEU A 172 1.88 23.86 -10.93
CA LEU A 172 0.88 23.52 -11.93
C LEU A 172 -0.06 24.70 -12.21
N THR A 173 -0.49 24.83 -13.47
CA THR A 173 -1.50 25.81 -13.86
C THR A 173 -2.91 25.23 -13.68
N ASP A 174 -3.92 26.10 -13.57
CA ASP A 174 -5.33 25.67 -13.45
C ASP A 174 -5.99 25.36 -14.79
N GLU A 175 -5.33 25.67 -15.91
CA GLU A 175 -5.88 25.59 -17.26
C GLU A 175 -6.03 24.17 -17.80
N ALA A 176 -5.26 23.21 -17.28
CA ALA A 176 -5.27 21.83 -17.77
C ALA A 176 -5.45 20.82 -16.62
N PRO A 177 -6.14 19.69 -16.90
CA PRO A 177 -6.22 18.61 -15.91
C PRO A 177 -4.83 18.03 -15.59
N VAL A 178 -4.72 17.40 -14.42
CA VAL A 178 -3.48 16.81 -13.92
C VAL A 178 -3.60 15.29 -13.87
N LEU A 179 -2.75 14.60 -14.61
CA LEU A 179 -2.55 13.17 -14.52
C LEU A 179 -1.44 12.86 -13.52
N PHE A 180 -1.75 12.09 -12.49
CA PHE A 180 -0.75 11.60 -11.55
C PHE A 180 -0.39 10.15 -11.87
N VAL A 181 0.89 9.89 -12.18
CA VAL A 181 1.41 8.57 -12.52
C VAL A 181 2.37 8.08 -11.44
N TYR A 182 2.11 6.91 -10.85
CA TYR A 182 3.04 6.32 -9.89
C TYR A 182 2.99 4.79 -9.87
N GLY A 183 4.15 4.17 -9.58
CA GLY A 183 4.30 2.71 -9.52
C GLY A 183 4.73 2.15 -8.15
N GLY A 184 4.66 2.98 -7.09
CA GLY A 184 5.22 2.65 -5.78
C GLY A 184 6.70 3.04 -5.65
N SER A 185 7.33 2.75 -4.50
CA SER A 185 8.69 3.22 -4.17
C SER A 185 9.80 2.73 -5.13
N ARG A 186 9.63 1.56 -5.73
CA ARG A 186 10.55 1.02 -6.73
C ARG A 186 10.24 1.50 -8.14
N GLY A 187 9.02 2.02 -8.36
CA GLY A 187 8.50 2.36 -9.67
C GLY A 187 7.82 1.17 -10.36
N ALA A 188 7.27 1.44 -11.53
CA ALA A 188 6.61 0.46 -12.40
C ALA A 188 7.14 0.62 -13.83
N ARG A 189 8.29 0.02 -14.13
CA ARG A 189 9.01 0.24 -15.40
C ARG A 189 8.15 0.09 -16.65
N ARG A 190 7.20 -0.86 -16.67
CA ARG A 190 6.30 -1.01 -17.83
C ARG A 190 5.33 0.16 -17.97
N ILE A 191 4.79 0.67 -16.87
CA ILE A 191 3.98 1.91 -16.88
C ILE A 191 4.86 3.08 -17.31
N ASN A 192 6.06 3.22 -16.74
CA ASN A 192 6.99 4.29 -17.10
C ASN A 192 7.31 4.28 -18.60
N ARG A 193 7.53 3.11 -19.20
CA ARG A 193 7.75 2.97 -20.66
C ARG A 193 6.53 3.33 -21.49
N ALA A 194 5.34 2.91 -21.06
CA ALA A 194 4.12 3.27 -21.75
C ALA A 194 3.86 4.78 -21.69
N ILE A 195 4.09 5.41 -20.54
CA ILE A 195 3.96 6.86 -20.39
C ILE A 195 5.03 7.60 -21.22
N GLU A 196 6.30 7.12 -21.28
CA GLU A 196 7.33 7.70 -22.15
C GLU A 196 6.85 7.77 -23.60
N THR A 197 6.32 6.66 -24.11
CA THR A 197 5.81 6.56 -25.48
C THR A 197 4.63 7.51 -25.74
N LEU A 198 3.72 7.65 -24.77
CA LEU A 198 2.51 8.47 -24.86
C LEU A 198 2.73 9.93 -24.43
N LEU A 199 3.93 10.29 -23.99
CA LEU A 199 4.22 11.58 -23.36
C LEU A 199 3.80 12.79 -24.24
N PRO A 200 4.14 12.83 -25.56
CA PRO A 200 3.74 13.96 -26.40
C PRO A 200 2.21 14.15 -26.48
N ASP A 201 1.46 13.05 -26.53
CA ASP A 201 0.02 13.10 -26.75
C ASP A 201 -0.73 13.43 -25.46
N VAL A 202 -0.30 12.86 -24.32
CA VAL A 202 -0.88 13.18 -23.02
C VAL A 202 -0.61 14.62 -22.61
N LEU A 203 0.60 15.16 -22.86
CA LEU A 203 0.97 16.52 -22.49
C LEU A 203 0.25 17.61 -23.33
N ARG A 204 -0.33 17.25 -24.47
CA ARG A 204 -1.21 18.17 -25.25
C ARG A 204 -2.53 18.42 -24.53
N ILE A 205 -2.99 17.48 -23.69
CA ILE A 205 -4.32 17.51 -23.05
C ILE A 205 -4.26 17.63 -21.53
N ALA A 206 -3.10 17.41 -20.90
CA ALA A 206 -2.93 17.42 -19.44
C ALA A 206 -1.53 17.86 -19.03
N GLN A 207 -1.38 18.17 -17.74
CA GLN A 207 -0.11 18.20 -17.03
C GLN A 207 0.12 16.85 -16.36
N ILE A 208 1.38 16.44 -16.18
CA ILE A 208 1.69 15.15 -15.57
C ILE A 208 2.60 15.34 -14.35
N ILE A 209 2.18 14.81 -13.21
CA ILE A 209 3.08 14.49 -12.08
C ILE A 209 3.46 13.03 -12.23
N HIS A 210 4.75 12.72 -12.44
CA HIS A 210 5.21 11.34 -12.64
C HIS A 210 6.22 10.93 -11.57
N VAL A 211 5.87 9.97 -10.73
CA VAL A 211 6.76 9.35 -9.75
C VAL A 211 7.25 8.00 -10.29
N CYS A 212 8.41 8.04 -10.96
CA CYS A 212 8.92 6.91 -11.72
C CYS A 212 9.61 5.81 -10.88
N GLY A 213 9.91 6.08 -9.60
CA GLY A 213 10.61 5.15 -8.72
C GLY A 213 12.13 5.35 -8.70
N ARG A 214 12.80 4.69 -7.73
CA ARG A 214 14.25 4.86 -7.47
C ARG A 214 15.15 3.90 -8.25
N GLU A 215 14.62 3.12 -9.19
CA GLU A 215 15.40 2.11 -9.92
C GLU A 215 16.08 2.64 -11.20
N GLY A 216 16.25 3.97 -11.35
CA GLY A 216 17.02 4.60 -12.43
C GLY A 216 16.21 4.93 -13.68
N ASP A 217 14.90 4.78 -13.66
CA ASP A 217 14.05 5.12 -14.82
C ASP A 217 14.01 6.64 -15.08
N GLU A 218 14.33 7.47 -14.09
CA GLU A 218 14.37 8.93 -14.20
C GLU A 218 15.26 9.40 -15.35
N THR A 219 16.44 8.79 -15.54
CA THR A 219 17.45 9.23 -16.53
C THR A 219 16.89 9.21 -17.96
N TRP A 220 16.27 8.12 -18.36
CA TRP A 220 15.75 8.01 -19.73
C TRP A 220 14.41 8.72 -19.92
N LEU A 221 13.59 8.82 -18.87
CA LEU A 221 12.35 9.62 -18.89
C LEU A 221 12.67 11.11 -19.05
N ARG A 222 13.68 11.61 -18.34
CA ARG A 222 14.14 13.00 -18.47
C ARG A 222 14.67 13.26 -19.88
N ALA A 223 15.50 12.37 -20.40
CA ALA A 223 16.01 12.47 -21.78
C ALA A 223 14.90 12.40 -22.85
N ALA A 224 13.80 11.71 -22.58
CA ALA A 224 12.63 11.72 -23.46
C ALA A 224 11.88 13.06 -23.39
N ALA A 225 11.72 13.61 -22.19
CA ALA A 225 11.09 14.92 -21.99
C ALA A 225 11.88 16.06 -22.65
N ASP A 226 13.22 16.02 -22.57
CA ASP A 226 14.10 17.04 -23.16
C ASP A 226 14.00 17.14 -24.71
N ARG A 227 13.45 16.10 -25.36
CA ARG A 227 13.20 16.09 -26.82
C ARG A 227 11.87 16.72 -27.22
N LEU A 228 11.01 17.02 -26.26
CA LEU A 228 9.70 17.62 -26.51
C LEU A 228 9.82 19.12 -26.78
N PRO A 229 8.83 19.74 -27.43
CA PRO A 229 8.67 21.19 -27.47
C PRO A 229 8.67 21.79 -26.04
N VAL A 230 9.23 22.99 -25.88
CA VAL A 230 9.40 23.64 -24.56
C VAL A 230 8.07 23.80 -23.83
N GLU A 231 6.99 24.06 -24.58
CA GLU A 231 5.63 24.22 -24.03
C GLU A 231 5.10 22.91 -23.40
N LEU A 232 5.51 21.77 -23.95
CA LEU A 232 5.15 20.46 -23.40
C LEU A 232 6.07 20.05 -22.24
N GLN A 233 7.37 20.41 -22.32
CA GLN A 233 8.30 20.16 -21.21
C GLN A 233 7.82 20.80 -19.91
N ALA A 234 7.29 22.03 -19.98
CA ALA A 234 6.77 22.75 -18.82
C ALA A 234 5.57 22.05 -18.12
N ARG A 235 4.90 21.12 -18.82
CA ARG A 235 3.77 20.34 -18.30
C ARG A 235 4.15 18.99 -17.69
N TYR A 236 5.45 18.62 -17.72
CA TYR A 236 5.92 17.32 -17.24
C TYR A 236 6.78 17.45 -15.97
N HIS A 237 6.23 17.03 -14.86
CA HIS A 237 6.88 17.09 -13.54
C HIS A 237 7.32 15.69 -13.12
N LEU A 238 8.58 15.36 -13.37
CA LEU A 238 9.18 14.05 -13.14
C LEU A 238 9.93 14.00 -11.81
N PHE A 239 9.63 12.99 -11.00
CA PHE A 239 10.25 12.73 -9.70
C PHE A 239 10.65 11.26 -9.57
N PRO A 240 11.84 10.91 -9.08
CA PRO A 240 12.17 9.53 -8.73
C PRO A 240 11.40 9.11 -7.46
N TYR A 241 11.14 10.06 -6.55
CA TYR A 241 10.40 9.83 -5.31
C TYR A 241 9.94 11.16 -4.70
N LEU A 242 8.77 11.15 -4.09
CA LEU A 242 8.23 12.30 -3.36
C LEU A 242 8.44 12.12 -1.85
N HIS A 243 9.36 12.92 -1.30
CA HIS A 243 9.61 12.98 0.14
C HIS A 243 8.65 13.98 0.80
N GLY A 244 7.66 13.50 1.55
CA GLY A 244 6.71 14.35 2.25
C GLY A 244 5.62 15.01 1.40
N THR A 245 5.75 15.06 0.08
CA THR A 245 4.78 15.72 -0.82
C THR A 245 3.88 14.75 -1.60
N MET A 246 3.83 13.48 -1.19
CA MET A 246 2.98 12.47 -1.85
C MET A 246 1.49 12.80 -1.70
N THR A 247 1.07 13.30 -0.53
CA THR A 247 -0.30 13.74 -0.28
C THR A 247 -0.71 14.88 -1.19
N GLN A 248 0.20 15.85 -1.42
CA GLN A 248 -0.02 16.96 -2.35
C GLN A 248 -0.12 16.47 -3.80
N ALA A 249 0.61 15.42 -4.20
CA ALA A 249 0.47 14.85 -5.54
C ALA A 249 -0.93 14.26 -5.76
N PHE A 250 -1.48 13.58 -4.76
CA PHE A 250 -2.89 13.15 -4.79
C PHE A 250 -3.84 14.35 -4.82
N GLY A 251 -3.62 15.39 -3.99
CA GLY A 251 -4.49 16.58 -3.94
C GLY A 251 -4.48 17.40 -5.23
N ALA A 252 -3.36 17.42 -5.96
CA ALA A 252 -3.24 18.13 -7.23
C ALA A 252 -3.89 17.40 -8.42
N ALA A 253 -4.06 16.07 -8.32
CA ALA A 253 -4.47 15.22 -9.43
C ALA A 253 -5.96 15.31 -9.76
N ASP A 254 -6.30 15.06 -11.03
CA ASP A 254 -7.65 14.84 -11.53
C ASP A 254 -7.88 13.37 -11.90
N LEU A 255 -6.82 12.67 -12.28
CA LEU A 255 -6.83 11.27 -12.68
C LEU A 255 -5.52 10.62 -12.24
N VAL A 256 -5.59 9.35 -11.88
CA VAL A 256 -4.41 8.57 -11.50
C VAL A 256 -4.18 7.41 -12.46
N VAL A 257 -2.91 7.16 -12.82
CA VAL A 257 -2.45 5.90 -13.42
C VAL A 257 -1.49 5.23 -12.45
N ALA A 258 -1.85 4.03 -11.98
CA ALA A 258 -1.05 3.33 -10.97
C ALA A 258 -1.15 1.81 -11.04
N ARG A 259 -0.28 1.13 -10.28
CA ARG A 259 -0.46 -0.27 -9.91
C ARG A 259 -1.60 -0.42 -8.89
N ALA A 260 -2.26 -1.59 -8.88
CA ALA A 260 -3.33 -1.89 -7.93
C ALA A 260 -2.79 -2.52 -6.62
N GLY A 261 -1.87 -1.83 -5.94
CA GLY A 261 -1.39 -2.25 -4.62
C GLY A 261 -2.45 -2.03 -3.53
N ALA A 262 -2.34 -2.73 -2.40
CA ALA A 262 -3.30 -2.62 -1.29
C ALA A 262 -3.52 -1.17 -0.82
N SER A 263 -2.45 -0.38 -0.66
CA SER A 263 -2.56 1.02 -0.26
C SER A 263 -3.28 1.87 -1.30
N THR A 264 -3.05 1.60 -2.61
CA THR A 264 -3.71 2.33 -3.71
C THR A 264 -5.24 2.23 -3.61
N LEU A 265 -5.77 1.06 -3.18
CA LEU A 265 -7.21 0.84 -3.01
C LEU A 265 -7.83 1.69 -1.90
N ALA A 266 -7.04 2.23 -0.99
CA ALA A 266 -7.50 3.10 0.08
C ALA A 266 -7.08 4.57 -0.14
N GLU A 267 -5.89 4.80 -0.72
CA GLU A 267 -5.39 6.14 -1.04
C GLU A 267 -6.28 6.85 -2.07
N LEU A 268 -6.69 6.14 -3.14
CA LEU A 268 -7.59 6.71 -4.17
C LEU A 268 -8.94 7.13 -3.60
N PRO A 269 -9.68 6.29 -2.85
CA PRO A 269 -10.89 6.69 -2.15
C PRO A 269 -10.71 7.86 -1.19
N ALA A 270 -9.64 7.84 -0.37
CA ALA A 270 -9.36 8.91 0.59
C ALA A 270 -9.13 10.27 -0.12
N ALA A 271 -8.41 10.25 -1.24
CA ALA A 271 -8.16 11.43 -2.07
C ALA A 271 -9.31 11.73 -3.06
N LYS A 272 -10.39 10.94 -3.07
CA LYS A 272 -11.55 11.07 -3.96
C LYS A 272 -11.17 11.06 -5.44
N LEU A 273 -10.22 10.21 -5.83
CA LEU A 273 -9.66 10.18 -7.18
C LEU A 273 -10.17 8.99 -8.01
N PRO A 274 -10.52 9.23 -9.28
CA PRO A 274 -10.70 8.17 -10.26
C PRO A 274 -9.34 7.67 -10.75
N ALA A 275 -9.29 6.43 -11.23
CA ALA A 275 -8.01 5.86 -11.67
C ALA A 275 -8.14 4.95 -12.89
N VAL A 276 -7.06 4.88 -13.67
CA VAL A 276 -6.76 3.79 -14.59
C VAL A 276 -5.71 2.90 -13.92
N LEU A 277 -6.11 1.71 -13.53
CA LEU A 277 -5.27 0.75 -12.82
C LEU A 277 -4.63 -0.24 -13.78
N VAL A 278 -3.33 -0.41 -13.65
CA VAL A 278 -2.54 -1.39 -14.40
C VAL A 278 -1.97 -2.42 -13.41
N PRO A 279 -2.71 -3.49 -13.08
CA PRO A 279 -2.28 -4.46 -12.09
C PRO A 279 -1.02 -5.22 -12.54
N LEU A 280 -0.16 -5.54 -11.57
CA LEU A 280 1.00 -6.40 -11.82
C LEU A 280 0.56 -7.86 -11.78
N ALA A 281 0.76 -8.56 -12.90
CA ALA A 281 0.38 -9.97 -13.03
C ALA A 281 1.10 -10.88 -12.00
N GLY A 282 0.39 -11.89 -11.49
CA GLY A 282 0.94 -12.94 -10.63
C GLY A 282 1.12 -12.57 -9.14
N VAL A 283 0.64 -11.41 -8.69
CA VAL A 283 0.75 -10.96 -7.29
C VAL A 283 -0.59 -10.49 -6.69
N HIS A 284 -1.71 -11.01 -7.18
CA HIS A 284 -3.07 -10.70 -6.71
C HIS A 284 -3.50 -9.22 -6.83
N GLN A 285 -2.86 -8.46 -7.74
CA GLN A 285 -3.28 -7.08 -7.99
C GLN A 285 -4.50 -7.00 -8.93
N ASP A 286 -4.80 -8.06 -9.66
CA ASP A 286 -6.00 -8.13 -10.48
C ASP A 286 -7.26 -8.05 -9.62
N GLU A 287 -7.34 -8.84 -8.55
CA GLU A 287 -8.45 -8.85 -7.61
C GLU A 287 -8.59 -7.50 -6.89
N ASN A 288 -7.47 -6.86 -6.59
CA ASN A 288 -7.45 -5.50 -6.06
C ASN A 288 -8.05 -4.49 -7.05
N ALA A 289 -7.61 -4.51 -8.32
CA ALA A 289 -8.17 -3.63 -9.36
C ALA A 289 -9.67 -3.89 -9.59
N ASP A 290 -10.06 -5.17 -9.67
CA ASP A 290 -11.45 -5.60 -9.89
C ASP A 290 -12.39 -5.07 -8.81
N TYR A 291 -11.92 -4.92 -7.56
CA TYR A 291 -12.69 -4.32 -6.49
C TYR A 291 -13.08 -2.87 -6.80
N LEU A 292 -12.15 -2.01 -7.19
CA LEU A 292 -12.45 -0.61 -7.55
C LEU A 292 -13.27 -0.50 -8.84
N VAL A 293 -13.00 -1.37 -9.82
CA VAL A 293 -13.75 -1.43 -11.08
C VAL A 293 -15.21 -1.82 -10.85
N ALA A 294 -15.46 -2.83 -10.01
CA ALA A 294 -16.81 -3.27 -9.66
C ALA A 294 -17.65 -2.17 -9.00
N HIS A 295 -17.00 -1.24 -8.30
CA HIS A 295 -17.64 -0.07 -7.69
C HIS A 295 -17.67 1.15 -8.62
N GLY A 296 -17.17 1.04 -9.86
CA GLY A 296 -17.12 2.14 -10.82
C GLY A 296 -16.15 3.27 -10.41
N ALA A 297 -15.18 2.98 -9.55
CA ALA A 297 -14.18 3.93 -9.06
C ALA A 297 -12.89 3.92 -9.90
N ALA A 298 -12.69 2.91 -10.74
CA ALA A 298 -11.51 2.77 -11.59
C ALA A 298 -11.83 2.04 -12.90
N ILE A 299 -10.88 2.13 -13.84
CA ILE A 299 -10.81 1.31 -15.05
C ILE A 299 -9.56 0.44 -14.95
N LYS A 300 -9.66 -0.82 -15.37
CA LYS A 300 -8.51 -1.73 -15.41
C LYS A 300 -7.97 -1.88 -16.83
N VAL A 301 -6.66 -1.69 -16.98
CA VAL A 301 -5.92 -1.94 -18.22
C VAL A 301 -4.89 -3.03 -17.96
N ALA A 302 -4.82 -4.01 -18.85
CA ALA A 302 -3.88 -5.12 -18.73
C ALA A 302 -2.42 -4.65 -18.95
N ASP A 303 -1.50 -5.06 -18.09
CA ASP A 303 -0.10 -4.65 -18.12
C ASP A 303 0.62 -4.95 -19.45
N HIS A 304 0.23 -6.01 -20.14
CA HIS A 304 0.82 -6.40 -21.42
C HIS A 304 0.18 -5.73 -22.65
N ALA A 305 -0.94 -5.03 -22.47
CA ALA A 305 -1.75 -4.46 -23.55
C ALA A 305 -2.01 -2.95 -23.35
N MET A 306 -1.08 -2.23 -22.76
CA MET A 306 -1.23 -0.79 -22.50
C MET A 306 -1.23 0.05 -23.78
N LEU A 307 -0.39 -0.32 -24.75
CA LEU A 307 -0.18 0.40 -26.01
C LEU A 307 -0.85 -0.34 -27.16
N GLY A 308 -1.23 0.40 -28.20
CA GLY A 308 -1.69 -0.17 -29.46
C GLY A 308 -0.56 -0.86 -30.22
N SER A 309 -0.92 -1.77 -31.13
CA SER A 309 0.06 -2.54 -31.93
C SER A 309 0.64 -1.71 -33.08
N ASP A 310 -0.19 -0.95 -33.76
CA ASP A 310 0.21 -0.12 -34.90
C ASP A 310 0.56 1.29 -34.45
N GLU A 311 -0.39 1.94 -33.76
CA GLU A 311 -0.19 3.27 -33.18
C GLU A 311 -0.29 3.16 -31.64
N PRO A 312 0.69 3.65 -30.87
CA PRO A 312 0.67 3.59 -29.42
C PRO A 312 -0.59 4.19 -28.78
N THR A 313 -1.12 5.25 -29.39
CA THR A 313 -2.33 5.97 -28.95
C THR A 313 -3.63 5.20 -29.15
N ASP A 314 -3.65 4.14 -29.96
CA ASP A 314 -4.80 3.24 -30.11
C ASP A 314 -4.92 2.27 -28.94
N GLY A 315 -3.89 2.18 -28.10
CA GLY A 315 -3.88 1.32 -26.93
C GLY A 315 -4.83 1.78 -25.83
N PRO A 316 -5.36 0.82 -25.04
CA PRO A 316 -6.38 1.11 -24.03
C PRO A 316 -5.90 2.08 -22.95
N LEU A 317 -4.60 2.15 -22.63
CA LEU A 317 -4.11 3.11 -21.64
C LEU A 317 -4.36 4.56 -22.09
N PHE A 318 -3.96 4.91 -23.30
CA PHE A 318 -4.17 6.27 -23.81
C PHE A 318 -5.64 6.57 -24.01
N GLN A 319 -6.40 5.65 -24.58
CA GLN A 319 -7.82 5.84 -24.85
C GLN A 319 -8.62 6.13 -23.58
N GLU A 320 -8.37 5.36 -22.50
CA GLU A 320 -9.07 5.54 -21.23
C GLU A 320 -8.59 6.81 -20.47
N VAL A 321 -7.29 7.07 -20.48
CA VAL A 321 -6.72 8.31 -19.90
C VAL A 321 -7.28 9.54 -20.63
N ARG A 322 -7.26 9.56 -21.97
CA ARG A 322 -7.81 10.65 -22.76
C ARG A 322 -9.31 10.85 -22.50
N ARG A 323 -10.09 9.75 -22.50
CA ARG A 323 -11.52 9.80 -22.26
C ARG A 323 -11.85 10.46 -20.91
N LEU A 324 -11.16 10.01 -19.84
CA LEU A 324 -11.39 10.54 -18.49
C LEU A 324 -10.84 11.96 -18.29
N LEU A 325 -9.77 12.36 -18.99
CA LEU A 325 -9.26 13.73 -18.90
C LEU A 325 -10.14 14.74 -19.63
N ILE A 326 -10.82 14.32 -20.73
CA ILE A 326 -11.71 15.19 -21.52
C ILE A 326 -13.12 15.22 -20.94
N ASP A 327 -13.68 14.07 -20.56
CA ASP A 327 -15.04 13.97 -20.01
C ASP A 327 -15.04 14.25 -18.49
N THR A 328 -15.19 15.53 -18.16
CA THR A 328 -15.23 15.99 -16.76
C THR A 328 -16.36 15.34 -15.97
N ARG A 329 -17.54 15.18 -16.58
CA ARG A 329 -18.70 14.57 -15.91
C ARG A 329 -18.42 13.12 -15.53
N MET A 330 -17.91 12.32 -16.47
CA MET A 330 -17.57 10.92 -16.21
C MET A 330 -16.50 10.82 -15.12
N ARG A 331 -15.49 11.69 -15.14
CA ARG A 331 -14.42 11.76 -14.15
C ARG A 331 -14.96 12.07 -12.75
N GLU A 332 -15.87 13.05 -12.65
CA GLU A 332 -16.50 13.43 -11.38
C GLU A 332 -17.40 12.31 -10.81
N GLU A 333 -18.18 11.64 -11.66
CA GLU A 333 -19.00 10.49 -11.25
C GLU A 333 -18.12 9.35 -10.71
N MET A 334 -16.99 9.06 -11.34
CA MET A 334 -16.02 8.07 -10.85
C MET A 334 -15.37 8.51 -9.53
N ALA A 335 -15.03 9.80 -9.41
CA ALA A 335 -14.47 10.37 -8.18
C ALA A 335 -15.44 10.24 -6.99
N GLN A 336 -16.73 10.50 -7.20
CA GLN A 336 -17.77 10.31 -6.18
C GLN A 336 -17.90 8.86 -5.75
N ARG A 337 -17.87 7.91 -6.70
CA ARG A 337 -17.90 6.47 -6.40
C ARG A 337 -16.65 6.04 -5.66
N SER A 338 -15.48 6.56 -6.02
CA SER A 338 -14.24 6.33 -5.30
C SER A 338 -14.36 6.83 -3.85
N ALA A 339 -14.78 8.07 -3.65
CA ALA A 339 -14.95 8.67 -2.33
C ALA A 339 -15.90 7.87 -1.41
N ALA A 340 -16.94 7.24 -1.96
CA ALA A 340 -17.89 6.40 -1.21
C ALA A 340 -17.24 5.13 -0.60
N LEU A 341 -16.08 4.72 -1.08
CA LEU A 341 -15.32 3.57 -0.56
C LEU A 341 -14.35 3.94 0.57
N ALA A 342 -14.19 5.22 0.86
CA ALA A 342 -13.23 5.70 1.85
C ALA A 342 -13.57 5.22 3.27
N LYS A 343 -12.54 4.88 4.04
CA LYS A 343 -12.64 4.42 5.43
C LYS A 343 -11.74 5.29 6.31
N PRO A 344 -12.16 6.50 6.72
CA PRO A 344 -11.29 7.46 7.41
C PRO A 344 -10.76 6.97 8.77
N ASP A 345 -11.51 6.13 9.48
CA ASP A 345 -11.17 5.68 10.85
C ASP A 345 -10.51 4.29 10.88
N ALA A 346 -9.85 3.87 9.79
CA ALA A 346 -9.29 2.52 9.69
C ALA A 346 -8.20 2.25 10.73
N ASP A 347 -7.36 3.23 11.02
CA ASP A 347 -6.32 3.23 12.04
C ASP A 347 -6.90 3.08 13.45
N GLY A 348 -7.87 3.91 13.81
CA GLY A 348 -8.59 3.84 15.08
C GLY A 348 -9.29 2.49 15.27
N ARG A 349 -9.97 1.97 14.24
CA ARG A 349 -10.64 0.66 14.30
C ARG A 349 -9.67 -0.50 14.55
N ILE A 350 -8.46 -0.45 13.99
CA ILE A 350 -7.42 -1.46 14.26
C ILE A 350 -6.93 -1.31 15.70
N ALA A 351 -6.69 -0.07 16.16
CA ALA A 351 -6.26 0.21 17.52
C ALA A 351 -7.30 -0.26 18.54
N ASP A 352 -8.55 0.13 18.37
CA ASP A 352 -9.67 -0.27 19.24
C ASP A 352 -9.84 -1.78 19.32
N ALA A 353 -9.80 -2.46 18.16
CA ALA A 353 -9.89 -3.91 18.10
C ALA A 353 -8.73 -4.61 18.83
N LEU A 354 -7.53 -4.02 18.80
CA LEU A 354 -6.36 -4.54 19.51
C LEU A 354 -6.46 -4.29 21.02
N LEU A 355 -6.94 -3.12 21.44
CA LEU A 355 -7.21 -2.78 22.85
C LEU A 355 -8.29 -3.68 23.44
N ASP A 356 -9.40 -3.88 22.74
CA ASP A 356 -10.46 -4.82 23.13
C ASP A 356 -9.93 -6.24 23.31
N LEU A 357 -9.06 -6.67 22.39
CA LEU A 357 -8.43 -7.98 22.44
C LEU A 357 -7.52 -8.13 23.68
N ALA A 358 -6.76 -7.08 24.01
CA ALA A 358 -5.92 -7.01 25.19
C ALA A 358 -6.75 -7.05 26.49
N ALA A 359 -7.82 -6.26 26.57
CA ALA A 359 -8.69 -6.20 27.74
C ALA A 359 -9.36 -7.55 28.06
N ARG A 360 -9.80 -8.29 27.04
CA ARG A 360 -10.41 -9.63 27.20
C ARG A 360 -9.42 -10.68 27.73
N SER A 361 -8.12 -10.44 27.62
CA SER A 361 -7.09 -11.36 28.09
C SER A 361 -6.82 -11.26 29.59
N GLY A 362 -7.36 -10.25 30.28
CA GLY A 362 -7.11 -9.98 31.70
C GLY A 362 -5.68 -9.51 32.02
N ALA A 363 -4.89 -9.19 30.99
CA ALA A 363 -3.61 -8.56 31.16
C ALA A 363 -3.80 -7.08 31.51
N PRO A 364 -3.05 -6.51 32.48
CA PRO A 364 -3.08 -5.07 32.69
C PRO A 364 -2.60 -4.36 31.41
N VAL A 365 -3.40 -3.43 30.92
CA VAL A 365 -3.10 -2.56 29.78
C VAL A 365 -2.10 -1.53 30.21
#